data_17ef5b751e9134a9ce84cbdc45c44d7b
#
_entry.id   17ef5b751e9134a9ce84cbdc45c44d7b
#
_cell.length_a   1.000
_cell.length_b   1.000
_cell.length_c   1.000
_cell.angle_alpha   90.00
_cell.angle_beta   90.00
_cell.angle_gamma   90.00
#
_symmetry.space_group_name_H-M   'P 1'
#
loop_
_entity.id
_entity.type
_entity.pdbx_description
1 polymer ?
#
loop_
_entity_poly.entity_id
_entity_poly.type
_entity_poly.pdbx_seq_one_letter_code
_entity_poly.pdbx_strand_id
1 'polypeptide(L)'
;INEILDPISFLNYKKNKLNVFNINNISKKKYLNLLNQIQISNNLANSTKYDLITMPIDKSIFKKKINFTGLTEYFGNINKKTTVMLMHGDKFSVIPMTTHINLKNISKYLNSGNVEFFIKNIFNNLKKKIYDLNFTDIKFLCYNPHCGEDNTLGNEDIMIKKIIKKKKRIKGIFSEDIIFNNFKINSLFISTYHDQALIPFKILNKKSLNLTLGLNYRRLSPAHGV
;
A
#
# COMPACT_ATOMS: atom_id res chain seq x y z
N ILE A 1 20.80 0.63 -24.66
CA ILE A 1 19.91 -0.50 -24.35
C ILE A 1 20.69 -1.79 -24.61
N ASN A 2 20.48 -2.79 -23.80
CA ASN A 2 21.01 -4.15 -23.95
C ASN A 2 19.85 -5.11 -23.79
N GLU A 3 19.53 -5.87 -24.83
CA GLU A 3 18.49 -6.89 -24.77
C GLU A 3 19.03 -8.16 -24.11
N ILE A 4 18.32 -8.69 -23.13
CA ILE A 4 18.66 -9.92 -22.43
C ILE A 4 17.66 -11.01 -22.77
N LEU A 5 18.15 -12.22 -22.94
CA LEU A 5 17.33 -13.38 -23.32
C LEU A 5 16.75 -14.09 -22.10
N ASP A 6 17.49 -14.07 -20.99
CA ASP A 6 17.05 -14.67 -19.72
C ASP A 6 17.30 -13.71 -18.56
N PRO A 7 16.23 -13.18 -17.94
CA PRO A 7 16.35 -12.24 -16.84
C PRO A 7 16.78 -12.89 -15.51
N ILE A 8 16.88 -14.20 -15.42
CA ILE A 8 17.28 -14.93 -14.21
C ILE A 8 18.77 -15.21 -14.19
N SER A 9 19.34 -15.62 -15.32
CA SER A 9 20.72 -16.07 -15.40
C SER A 9 21.77 -14.95 -15.34
N PHE A 10 21.38 -13.70 -15.59
CA PHE A 10 22.27 -12.52 -15.69
C PHE A 10 23.41 -12.64 -16.72
N LEU A 11 23.48 -13.70 -17.52
CA LEU A 11 24.58 -13.99 -18.43
C LEU A 11 24.89 -12.89 -19.43
N ASN A 12 23.87 -12.10 -19.82
CA ASN A 12 23.97 -11.04 -20.82
C ASN A 12 23.81 -9.63 -20.22
N TYR A 13 23.89 -9.49 -18.88
CA TYR A 13 23.81 -8.20 -18.23
C TYR A 13 25.03 -7.33 -18.52
N LYS A 14 24.79 -6.10 -18.96
CA LYS A 14 25.84 -5.09 -19.16
C LYS A 14 25.71 -4.00 -18.12
N LYS A 15 26.81 -3.80 -17.34
CA LYS A 15 26.91 -2.69 -16.40
C LYS A 15 26.78 -1.36 -17.16
N ASN A 16 26.11 -0.37 -16.60
CA ASN A 16 25.89 0.95 -17.18
C ASN A 16 25.03 0.98 -18.45
N LYS A 17 24.27 -0.08 -18.72
CA LYS A 17 23.25 -0.09 -19.78
C LYS A 17 21.89 -0.43 -19.21
N LEU A 18 20.81 0.08 -19.84
CA LEU A 18 19.48 -0.39 -19.57
C LEU A 18 19.35 -1.80 -20.17
N ASN A 19 19.27 -2.79 -19.29
CA ASN A 19 19.07 -4.18 -19.67
C ASN A 19 17.57 -4.44 -19.80
N VAL A 20 17.12 -4.89 -20.96
CA VAL A 20 15.69 -5.06 -21.29
C VAL A 20 15.42 -6.51 -21.66
N PHE A 21 14.47 -7.12 -20.96
CA PHE A 21 13.88 -8.40 -21.34
C PHE A 21 12.61 -8.14 -22.13
N ASN A 22 12.63 -8.45 -23.40
CA ASN A 22 11.50 -8.24 -24.29
C ASN A 22 10.48 -9.37 -24.15
N ILE A 23 9.27 -9.04 -23.73
CA ILE A 23 8.17 -10.00 -23.58
C ILE A 23 7.27 -9.91 -24.79
N ASN A 24 7.23 -10.99 -25.57
CA ASN A 24 6.37 -11.07 -26.74
C ASN A 24 4.89 -10.96 -26.37
N ASN A 25 4.14 -10.28 -27.23
CA ASN A 25 2.69 -10.22 -27.09
C ASN A 25 2.05 -11.58 -27.31
N ILE A 26 1.28 -12.06 -26.32
CA ILE A 26 0.55 -13.33 -26.39
C ILE A 26 -0.84 -13.20 -27.03
N SER A 27 -1.30 -11.96 -27.25
CA SER A 27 -2.65 -11.68 -27.75
C SER A 27 -2.73 -10.33 -28.45
N LYS A 28 -3.70 -10.19 -29.37
CA LYS A 28 -4.11 -8.88 -29.92
C LYS A 28 -4.80 -7.99 -28.86
N LYS A 29 -5.25 -8.54 -27.74
CA LYS A 29 -5.92 -7.82 -26.65
C LYS A 29 -4.89 -7.24 -25.69
N LYS A 30 -4.73 -5.91 -25.69
CA LYS A 30 -3.73 -5.19 -24.85
C LYS A 30 -3.77 -5.57 -23.37
N TYR A 31 -4.95 -5.76 -22.78
CA TYR A 31 -5.07 -6.11 -21.37
C TYR A 31 -4.46 -7.48 -21.04
N LEU A 32 -4.55 -8.48 -21.95
CA LEU A 32 -3.94 -9.79 -21.74
C LEU A 32 -2.41 -9.71 -21.77
N ASN A 33 -1.85 -8.91 -22.66
CA ASN A 33 -0.41 -8.70 -22.73
C ASN A 33 0.11 -8.03 -21.45
N LEU A 34 -0.63 -7.02 -20.94
CA LEU A 34 -0.27 -6.35 -19.69
C LEU A 34 -0.36 -7.30 -18.49
N LEU A 35 -1.40 -8.13 -18.41
CA LEU A 35 -1.51 -9.15 -17.34
C LEU A 35 -0.37 -10.16 -17.42
N ASN A 36 0.03 -10.58 -18.62
CA ASN A 36 1.17 -11.47 -18.83
C ASN A 36 2.48 -10.83 -18.35
N GLN A 37 2.71 -9.55 -18.67
CA GLN A 37 3.88 -8.80 -18.19
C GLN A 37 3.91 -8.71 -16.66
N ILE A 38 2.77 -8.40 -16.04
CA ILE A 38 2.64 -8.38 -14.58
C ILE A 38 2.93 -9.76 -13.98
N GLN A 39 2.41 -10.83 -14.57
CA GLN A 39 2.62 -12.19 -14.08
C GLN A 39 4.09 -12.62 -14.19
N ILE A 40 4.74 -12.35 -15.31
CA ILE A 40 6.17 -12.64 -15.49
C ILE A 40 7.01 -11.86 -14.49
N SER A 41 6.76 -10.56 -14.34
CA SER A 41 7.47 -9.70 -13.37
C SER A 41 7.27 -10.20 -11.93
N ASN A 42 6.04 -10.64 -11.57
CA ASN A 42 5.75 -11.24 -10.27
C ASN A 42 6.54 -12.52 -10.03
N ASN A 43 6.59 -13.41 -11.03
CA ASN A 43 7.31 -14.68 -10.93
C ASN A 43 8.82 -14.44 -10.76
N LEU A 44 9.39 -13.52 -11.53
CA LEU A 44 10.78 -13.10 -11.39
C LEU A 44 11.08 -12.55 -9.99
N ALA A 45 10.27 -11.63 -9.49
CA ALA A 45 10.47 -11.07 -8.15
C ALA A 45 10.34 -12.13 -7.05
N ASN A 46 9.45 -13.11 -7.20
CA ASN A 46 9.32 -14.21 -6.24
C ASN A 46 10.53 -15.15 -6.24
N SER A 47 11.11 -15.47 -7.41
CA SER A 47 12.24 -16.39 -7.54
C SER A 47 13.56 -15.73 -7.11
N THR A 48 13.81 -14.51 -7.57
CA THR A 48 15.07 -13.79 -7.33
C THR A 48 15.12 -13.02 -6.02
N LYS A 49 13.96 -12.71 -5.43
CA LYS A 49 13.80 -11.80 -4.28
C LYS A 49 14.25 -10.36 -4.56
N TYR A 50 14.39 -9.98 -5.82
CA TYR A 50 14.65 -8.59 -6.20
C TYR A 50 13.43 -7.72 -6.01
N ASP A 51 13.69 -6.44 -5.86
CA ASP A 51 12.64 -5.43 -5.80
C ASP A 51 11.93 -5.32 -7.15
N LEU A 52 10.61 -5.24 -7.11
CA LEU A 52 9.78 -4.99 -8.28
C LEU A 52 9.30 -3.54 -8.28
N ILE A 53 9.79 -2.76 -9.24
CA ILE A 53 9.29 -1.39 -9.45
C ILE A 53 8.29 -1.41 -10.59
N THR A 54 7.05 -0.99 -10.29
CA THR A 54 6.00 -0.90 -11.31
C THR A 54 5.70 0.56 -11.64
N MET A 55 5.60 0.86 -12.92
CA MET A 55 5.15 2.17 -13.40
C MET A 55 3.63 2.29 -13.35
N PRO A 56 3.07 3.51 -13.41
CA PRO A 56 1.63 3.71 -13.52
C PRO A 56 1.03 2.98 -14.72
N ILE A 57 -0.18 2.43 -14.55
CA ILE A 57 -0.91 1.74 -15.62
C ILE A 57 -2.23 2.46 -15.87
N ASP A 58 -2.60 2.56 -17.13
CA ASP A 58 -3.93 2.99 -17.51
C ASP A 58 -4.96 1.91 -17.16
N LYS A 59 -5.70 2.14 -16.08
CA LYS A 59 -6.73 1.22 -15.58
C LYS A 59 -7.91 1.06 -16.56
N SER A 60 -8.09 1.98 -17.50
CA SER A 60 -9.18 1.91 -18.49
C SER A 60 -9.05 0.67 -19.39
N ILE A 61 -7.82 0.19 -19.60
CA ILE A 61 -7.51 -1.04 -20.36
C ILE A 61 -8.24 -2.26 -19.79
N PHE A 62 -8.47 -2.30 -18.49
CA PHE A 62 -9.13 -3.41 -17.79
C PHE A 62 -10.64 -3.26 -17.65
N LYS A 63 -11.18 -2.04 -17.93
CA LYS A 63 -12.59 -1.72 -17.73
C LYS A 63 -13.50 -2.73 -18.44
N LYS A 64 -14.47 -3.29 -17.71
CA LYS A 64 -15.40 -4.34 -18.18
C LYS A 64 -14.73 -5.68 -18.60
N LYS A 65 -13.43 -5.87 -18.38
CA LYS A 65 -12.72 -7.10 -18.74
C LYS A 65 -12.39 -7.96 -17.54
N ILE A 66 -11.89 -7.32 -16.48
CA ILE A 66 -11.59 -7.95 -15.20
C ILE A 66 -11.92 -6.97 -14.07
N ASN A 67 -12.15 -7.50 -12.87
CA ASN A 67 -12.26 -6.68 -11.67
C ASN A 67 -10.86 -6.27 -11.20
N PHE A 68 -10.36 -5.15 -11.74
CA PHE A 68 -9.05 -4.61 -11.42
C PHE A 68 -9.19 -3.32 -10.59
N THR A 69 -9.05 -3.45 -9.29
CA THR A 69 -9.14 -2.33 -8.34
C THR A 69 -7.83 -1.54 -8.26
N GLY A 70 -6.70 -2.24 -8.23
CA GLY A 70 -5.37 -1.65 -8.19
C GLY A 70 -4.27 -2.72 -8.21
N LEU A 71 -3.01 -2.28 -8.44
CA LEU A 71 -1.87 -3.19 -8.48
C LEU A 71 -1.60 -3.84 -7.12
N THR A 72 -1.80 -3.13 -6.01
CA THR A 72 -1.60 -3.68 -4.66
C THR A 72 -2.50 -4.88 -4.42
N GLU A 73 -3.79 -4.74 -4.70
CA GLU A 73 -4.78 -5.81 -4.56
C GLU A 73 -4.54 -6.93 -5.57
N TYR A 74 -4.19 -6.58 -6.81
CA TYR A 74 -3.90 -7.56 -7.86
C TYR A 74 -2.70 -8.45 -7.52
N PHE A 75 -1.59 -7.87 -7.06
CA PHE A 75 -0.43 -8.64 -6.59
C PHE A 75 -0.76 -9.50 -5.36
N GLY A 76 -1.61 -9.01 -4.47
CA GLY A 76 -2.15 -9.80 -3.35
C GLY A 76 -2.86 -11.05 -3.85
N ASN A 77 -3.79 -10.89 -4.78
CA ASN A 77 -4.60 -11.98 -5.32
C ASN A 77 -3.77 -13.06 -6.02
N ILE A 78 -2.87 -12.68 -6.94
CA ILE A 78 -2.04 -13.66 -7.67
C ILE A 78 -1.04 -14.39 -6.77
N ASN A 79 -0.63 -13.78 -5.66
CA ASN A 79 0.25 -14.39 -4.66
C ASN A 79 -0.52 -15.09 -3.51
N LYS A 80 -1.86 -15.04 -3.49
CA LYS A 80 -2.71 -15.54 -2.39
C LYS A 80 -2.29 -14.96 -1.04
N LYS A 81 -2.03 -13.65 -0.99
CA LYS A 81 -1.59 -12.91 0.19
C LYS A 81 -2.52 -11.72 0.47
N THR A 82 -2.71 -11.45 1.74
CA THR A 82 -3.33 -10.18 2.16
C THR A 82 -2.30 -9.08 2.06
N THR A 83 -2.53 -8.15 1.16
CA THR A 83 -1.64 -7.01 0.91
C THR A 83 -2.22 -5.73 1.49
N VAL A 84 -1.33 -4.81 1.84
CA VAL A 84 -1.67 -3.49 2.36
C VAL A 84 -0.85 -2.45 1.63
N MET A 85 -1.48 -1.34 1.27
CA MET A 85 -0.82 -0.18 0.69
C MET A 85 -0.17 0.65 1.79
N LEU A 86 1.14 0.85 1.72
CA LEU A 86 1.88 1.82 2.52
C LEU A 86 2.38 2.94 1.61
N MET A 87 1.98 4.16 1.90
CA MET A 87 2.60 5.35 1.32
C MET A 87 3.74 5.78 2.23
N HIS A 88 4.97 5.65 1.73
CA HIS A 88 6.20 5.97 2.49
C HIS A 88 6.77 7.31 2.03
N GLY A 89 6.92 8.24 2.95
CA GLY A 89 7.39 9.59 2.66
C GLY A 89 8.65 9.95 3.47
N ASP A 90 9.27 11.07 3.08
CA ASP A 90 10.47 11.59 3.73
C ASP A 90 10.22 12.15 5.14
N LYS A 91 9.00 12.54 5.47
CA LYS A 91 8.63 13.02 6.80
C LYS A 91 7.87 11.99 7.61
N PHE A 92 6.85 11.38 7.02
CA PHE A 92 6.02 10.37 7.65
C PHE A 92 5.42 9.41 6.62
N SER A 93 4.86 8.33 7.09
CA SER A 93 4.21 7.31 6.27
C SER A 93 2.74 7.15 6.65
N VAL A 94 1.93 6.67 5.72
CA VAL A 94 0.51 6.41 5.97
C VAL A 94 0.07 5.06 5.42
N ILE A 95 -0.84 4.41 6.13
CA ILE A 95 -1.52 3.19 5.72
C ILE A 95 -3.03 3.42 5.84
N PRO A 96 -3.77 3.57 4.75
CA PRO A 96 -5.22 3.62 4.81
C PRO A 96 -5.79 2.20 5.03
N MET A 97 -6.71 2.08 5.98
CA MET A 97 -7.40 0.82 6.27
C MET A 97 -8.32 0.42 5.12
N THR A 98 -8.98 1.40 4.52
CA THR A 98 -9.78 1.22 3.30
C THR A 98 -9.18 2.05 2.17
N THR A 99 -9.08 1.46 0.94
CA THR A 99 -8.50 2.12 -0.23
C THR A 99 -9.59 2.53 -1.23
N HIS A 100 -10.05 1.62 -2.05
CA HIS A 100 -10.98 1.89 -3.16
C HIS A 100 -12.43 1.53 -2.80
N ILE A 101 -12.90 1.98 -1.63
CA ILE A 101 -14.26 1.77 -1.13
C ILE A 101 -15.02 3.09 -1.21
N ASN A 102 -16.29 3.04 -1.60
CA ASN A 102 -17.15 4.23 -1.58
C ASN A 102 -17.31 4.73 -0.13
N LEU A 103 -17.18 6.04 0.08
CA LEU A 103 -17.22 6.67 1.40
C LEU A 103 -18.42 6.25 2.24
N LYS A 104 -19.62 6.16 1.63
CA LYS A 104 -20.85 5.71 2.30
C LYS A 104 -20.79 4.29 2.89
N ASN A 105 -19.82 3.48 2.46
CA ASN A 105 -19.67 2.09 2.92
C ASN A 105 -18.56 1.93 3.97
N ILE A 106 -17.81 2.98 4.28
CA ILE A 106 -16.67 2.90 5.20
C ILE A 106 -17.13 2.54 6.60
N SER A 107 -18.16 3.21 7.13
CA SER A 107 -18.71 2.91 8.46
C SER A 107 -19.10 1.43 8.61
N LYS A 108 -19.74 0.84 7.60
CA LYS A 108 -20.07 -0.59 7.59
C LYS A 108 -18.85 -1.50 7.60
N TYR A 109 -17.76 -1.07 6.98
CA TYR A 109 -16.49 -1.81 6.97
C TYR A 109 -15.76 -1.71 8.31
N LEU A 110 -15.92 -0.60 9.05
CA LEU A 110 -15.29 -0.34 10.34
C LEU A 110 -16.00 -1.12 11.47
N ASN A 111 -15.86 -2.43 11.47
CA ASN A 111 -16.26 -3.30 12.58
C ASN A 111 -15.04 -3.87 13.31
N SER A 112 -15.24 -4.41 14.51
CA SER A 112 -14.13 -4.88 15.36
C SER A 112 -13.27 -5.94 14.69
N GLY A 113 -13.89 -6.89 13.99
CA GLY A 113 -13.17 -7.97 13.30
C GLY A 113 -12.26 -7.45 12.20
N ASN A 114 -12.75 -6.54 11.37
CA ASN A 114 -11.96 -5.94 10.29
C ASN A 114 -10.81 -5.08 10.84
N VAL A 115 -11.04 -4.29 11.88
CA VAL A 115 -10.01 -3.45 12.50
C VAL A 115 -8.91 -4.32 13.14
N GLU A 116 -9.28 -5.35 13.91
CA GLU A 116 -8.32 -6.27 14.52
C GLU A 116 -7.50 -7.03 13.50
N PHE A 117 -8.16 -7.56 12.45
CA PHE A 117 -7.51 -8.27 11.35
C PHE A 117 -6.50 -7.37 10.63
N PHE A 118 -6.92 -6.14 10.32
CA PHE A 118 -6.07 -5.16 9.64
C PHE A 118 -4.82 -4.80 10.48
N ILE A 119 -5.00 -4.48 11.76
CA ILE A 119 -3.90 -4.17 12.67
C ILE A 119 -2.94 -5.37 12.78
N LYS A 120 -3.45 -6.59 12.96
CA LYS A 120 -2.64 -7.80 13.00
C LYS A 120 -1.82 -7.97 11.72
N ASN A 121 -2.44 -7.76 10.57
CA ASN A 121 -1.78 -7.88 9.26
C ASN A 121 -0.65 -6.84 9.09
N ILE A 122 -0.89 -5.58 9.45
CA ILE A 122 0.15 -4.54 9.42
C ILE A 122 1.34 -4.95 10.27
N PHE A 123 1.15 -5.30 11.55
CA PHE A 123 2.27 -5.64 12.42
C PHE A 123 3.04 -6.88 11.98
N ASN A 124 2.38 -7.88 11.42
CA ASN A 124 3.05 -9.05 10.85
C ASN A 124 3.94 -8.66 9.65
N ASN A 125 3.52 -7.68 8.87
CA ASN A 125 4.30 -7.22 7.72
C ASN A 125 5.42 -6.26 8.12
N LEU A 126 5.19 -5.33 9.05
CA LEU A 126 6.22 -4.40 9.54
C LEU A 126 7.40 -5.11 10.23
N LYS A 127 7.22 -6.35 10.71
CA LYS A 127 8.31 -7.16 11.29
C LYS A 127 9.19 -7.82 10.23
N LYS A 128 8.79 -7.86 8.97
CA LYS A 128 9.55 -8.53 7.91
C LYS A 128 10.76 -7.71 7.54
N LYS A 129 11.97 -8.28 7.67
CA LYS A 129 13.25 -7.64 7.34
C LYS A 129 13.31 -7.11 5.90
N ILE A 130 12.60 -7.76 4.96
CA ILE A 130 12.60 -7.34 3.55
C ILE A 130 12.11 -5.91 3.34
N TYR A 131 11.29 -5.35 4.24
CA TYR A 131 10.79 -3.99 4.10
C TYR A 131 11.70 -2.94 4.73
N ASP A 132 12.53 -3.34 5.70
CA ASP A 132 13.46 -2.47 6.43
C ASP A 132 12.79 -1.19 6.97
N LEU A 133 11.60 -1.37 7.55
CA LEU A 133 10.76 -0.27 8.06
C LEU A 133 10.86 -0.19 9.59
N ASN A 134 11.29 0.95 10.07
CA ASN A 134 11.34 1.24 11.50
C ASN A 134 10.70 2.60 11.79
N PHE A 135 9.50 2.60 12.36
CA PHE A 135 8.76 3.81 12.67
C PHE A 135 8.94 4.20 14.14
N THR A 136 9.18 5.50 14.37
CA THR A 136 9.31 6.08 15.72
C THR A 136 8.00 6.02 16.50
N ASP A 137 6.89 6.30 15.81
CA ASP A 137 5.54 6.31 16.35
C ASP A 137 4.57 5.66 15.39
N ILE A 138 3.61 4.91 15.91
CA ILE A 138 2.46 4.41 15.15
C ILE A 138 1.20 4.99 15.79
N LYS A 139 0.45 5.75 15.03
CA LYS A 139 -0.76 6.45 15.47
C LYS A 139 -1.94 6.08 14.59
N PHE A 140 -3.12 5.94 15.19
CA PHE A 140 -4.34 5.70 14.46
C PHE A 140 -5.13 7.02 14.36
N LEU A 141 -5.65 7.33 13.18
CA LEU A 141 -6.50 8.51 12.96
C LEU A 141 -7.96 8.18 13.24
N CYS A 142 -8.68 9.14 13.80
CA CYS A 142 -10.10 8.98 14.06
C CYS A 142 -10.89 8.75 12.77
N TYR A 143 -12.07 8.20 12.87
CA TYR A 143 -13.02 8.12 11.75
C TYR A 143 -13.90 9.35 11.68
N ASN A 144 -14.46 9.77 12.84
CA ASN A 144 -15.34 10.93 12.94
C ASN A 144 -14.54 12.18 13.33
N PRO A 145 -15.00 13.37 12.96
CA PRO A 145 -14.41 14.64 13.41
C PRO A 145 -14.19 14.65 14.94
N HIS A 146 -13.06 15.20 15.37
CA HIS A 146 -12.68 15.30 16.78
C HIS A 146 -12.80 14.00 17.58
N CYS A 147 -12.58 12.86 16.90
CA CYS A 147 -12.71 11.51 17.47
C CYS A 147 -14.10 11.19 18.03
N GLY A 148 -15.14 11.71 17.37
CA GLY A 148 -16.52 11.42 17.65
C GLY A 148 -17.19 12.30 18.70
N GLU A 149 -16.52 13.40 19.15
CA GLU A 149 -17.06 14.38 20.10
C GLU A 149 -17.83 13.73 21.27
N ASP A 150 -17.12 12.96 22.08
CA ASP A 150 -17.70 12.20 23.21
C ASP A 150 -18.89 11.30 22.80
N ASN A 151 -18.80 10.71 21.57
CA ASN A 151 -19.75 9.77 20.98
C ASN A 151 -21.05 10.39 20.42
N THR A 152 -21.09 11.69 20.27
CA THR A 152 -22.23 12.37 19.65
C THR A 152 -22.30 12.12 18.14
N LEU A 153 -21.14 11.83 17.50
CA LEU A 153 -21.01 11.64 16.05
C LEU A 153 -20.93 10.17 15.61
N GLY A 154 -20.99 9.22 16.55
CA GLY A 154 -20.93 7.78 16.24
C GLY A 154 -20.08 6.99 17.24
N ASN A 155 -20.12 5.65 17.09
CA ASN A 155 -19.45 4.73 18.02
C ASN A 155 -18.16 4.10 17.46
N GLU A 156 -17.81 4.39 16.21
CA GLU A 156 -16.68 3.77 15.51
C GLU A 156 -15.36 4.05 16.24
N ASP A 157 -15.16 5.30 16.66
CA ASP A 157 -13.91 5.72 17.32
C ASP A 157 -13.76 5.10 18.71
N ILE A 158 -14.84 4.90 19.46
CA ILE A 158 -14.80 4.17 20.72
C ILE A 158 -14.37 2.71 20.49
N MET A 159 -14.96 2.08 19.53
CA MET A 159 -14.64 0.68 19.17
C MET A 159 -13.17 0.58 18.78
N ILE A 160 -12.68 1.47 17.92
CA ILE A 160 -11.26 1.52 17.51
C ILE A 160 -10.36 1.76 18.73
N LYS A 161 -10.70 2.73 19.60
CA LYS A 161 -9.95 3.04 20.81
C LYS A 161 -9.84 1.84 21.76
N LYS A 162 -10.93 1.07 21.95
CA LYS A 162 -10.92 -0.17 22.75
C LYS A 162 -9.98 -1.22 22.19
N ILE A 163 -9.94 -1.39 20.86
CA ILE A 163 -9.06 -2.35 20.19
C ILE A 163 -7.60 -1.92 20.32
N ILE A 164 -7.31 -0.64 20.07
CA ILE A 164 -5.95 -0.10 20.08
C ILE A 164 -5.36 -0.12 21.50
N LYS A 165 -6.15 0.12 22.54
CA LYS A 165 -5.69 0.08 23.94
C LYS A 165 -5.01 -1.25 24.29
N LYS A 166 -5.38 -2.35 23.63
CA LYS A 166 -4.74 -3.67 23.77
C LYS A 166 -3.43 -3.80 22.99
N LYS A 167 -3.03 -2.79 22.19
CA LYS A 167 -1.89 -2.86 21.27
C LYS A 167 -0.82 -1.82 21.67
N LYS A 168 0.12 -2.22 22.52
CA LYS A 168 1.18 -1.35 23.09
C LYS A 168 1.96 -0.50 22.06
N ARG A 169 2.00 -0.94 20.78
CA ARG A 169 2.74 -0.22 19.72
C ARG A 169 1.97 0.91 19.06
N ILE A 170 0.65 1.02 19.27
CA ILE A 170 -0.17 2.10 18.72
C ILE A 170 -0.46 3.09 19.84
N LYS A 171 -0.17 4.37 19.59
CA LYS A 171 -0.28 5.44 20.60
C LYS A 171 -1.69 6.04 20.73
N GLY A 172 -2.72 5.33 20.38
CA GLY A 172 -4.10 5.80 20.48
C GLY A 172 -4.65 6.38 19.19
N ILE A 173 -5.83 7.00 19.28
CA ILE A 173 -6.48 7.68 18.17
C ILE A 173 -6.28 9.19 18.27
N PHE A 174 -6.15 9.84 17.11
CA PHE A 174 -5.85 11.26 17.02
C PHE A 174 -6.71 11.90 15.94
N SER A 175 -7.16 13.11 16.17
CA SER A 175 -7.86 13.92 15.19
C SER A 175 -6.88 14.47 14.14
N GLU A 176 -7.28 14.43 12.88
CA GLU A 176 -6.43 14.76 11.73
C GLU A 176 -6.08 16.23 11.65
N ASP A 177 -7.01 17.09 12.01
CA ASP A 177 -6.85 18.55 12.01
C ASP A 177 -5.73 19.02 12.94
N ILE A 178 -5.40 18.23 13.98
CA ILE A 178 -4.36 18.56 14.96
C ILE A 178 -3.07 17.79 14.69
N ILE A 179 -3.14 16.49 14.39
CA ILE A 179 -1.97 15.62 14.44
C ILE A 179 -0.94 15.94 13.37
N PHE A 180 -1.36 16.46 12.21
CA PHE A 180 -0.45 16.82 11.12
C PHE A 180 0.27 18.15 11.33
N ASN A 181 -0.12 18.94 12.34
CA ASN A 181 0.59 20.15 12.74
C ASN A 181 1.82 19.83 13.61
N ASN A 182 1.78 18.73 14.37
CA ASN A 182 2.88 18.35 15.27
C ASN A 182 3.06 16.83 15.32
N PHE A 183 3.95 16.31 14.51
CA PHE A 183 4.29 14.89 14.49
C PHE A 183 5.82 14.69 14.50
N LYS A 184 6.26 13.52 14.98
CA LYS A 184 7.67 13.13 14.90
C LYS A 184 7.99 12.65 13.49
N ILE A 185 9.17 13.03 13.00
CA ILE A 185 9.69 12.48 11.74
C ILE A 185 9.74 10.95 11.82
N ASN A 186 9.46 10.30 10.70
CA ASN A 186 9.35 8.84 10.59
C ASN A 186 8.19 8.23 11.42
N SER A 187 7.12 8.98 11.64
CA SER A 187 5.86 8.45 12.18
C SER A 187 5.09 7.65 11.13
N LEU A 188 4.33 6.65 11.58
CA LEU A 188 3.34 5.95 10.77
C LEU A 188 1.93 6.30 11.22
N PHE A 189 1.11 6.81 10.31
CA PHE A 189 -0.31 7.04 10.56
C PHE A 189 -1.16 5.95 9.89
N ILE A 190 -2.07 5.39 10.64
CA ILE A 190 -3.09 4.46 10.14
C ILE A 190 -4.39 5.26 10.02
N SER A 191 -4.90 5.42 8.81
CA SER A 191 -6.17 6.10 8.56
C SER A 191 -7.30 5.13 8.30
N THR A 192 -8.52 5.56 8.51
CA THR A 192 -9.71 4.74 8.26
C THR A 192 -10.05 4.68 6.78
N TYR A 193 -9.81 5.76 6.02
CA TYR A 193 -10.04 5.80 4.58
C TYR A 193 -8.92 6.54 3.83
N HIS A 194 -8.94 6.37 2.53
CA HIS A 194 -7.87 6.76 1.61
C HIS A 194 -7.50 8.24 1.72
N ASP A 195 -8.44 9.16 1.48
CA ASP A 195 -8.12 10.59 1.33
C ASP A 195 -7.80 11.26 2.68
N GLN A 196 -8.28 10.69 3.78
CA GLN A 196 -8.02 11.16 5.14
C GLN A 196 -6.52 11.40 5.42
N ALA A 197 -5.69 10.46 5.02
CA ALA A 197 -4.25 10.58 5.24
C ALA A 197 -3.47 10.91 3.95
N LEU A 198 -3.98 10.57 2.77
CA LEU A 198 -3.23 10.80 1.54
C LEU A 198 -3.20 12.28 1.13
N ILE A 199 -4.22 13.06 1.45
CA ILE A 199 -4.21 14.50 1.20
C ILE A 199 -3.06 15.17 1.98
N PRO A 200 -2.99 15.12 3.32
CA PRO A 200 -1.87 15.69 4.06
C PRO A 200 -0.53 15.01 3.73
N PHE A 201 -0.54 13.71 3.44
CA PHE A 201 0.66 13.00 3.02
C PHE A 201 1.30 13.61 1.77
N LYS A 202 0.53 13.84 0.72
CA LYS A 202 1.02 14.40 -0.54
C LYS A 202 1.42 15.88 -0.43
N ILE A 203 0.75 16.63 0.43
CA ILE A 203 1.07 18.06 0.66
C ILE A 203 2.39 18.19 1.42
N LEU A 204 2.60 17.38 2.45
CA LEU A 204 3.71 17.53 3.38
C LEU A 204 4.98 16.79 3.00
N ASN A 205 4.88 15.64 2.29
CA ASN A 205 6.05 14.88 1.85
C ASN A 205 6.46 15.29 0.42
N LYS A 206 7.71 15.66 0.26
CA LYS A 206 8.29 16.02 -1.06
C LYS A 206 8.77 14.79 -1.83
N LYS A 207 9.27 13.78 -1.11
CA LYS A 207 9.74 12.50 -1.68
C LYS A 207 8.88 11.39 -1.12
N SER A 208 8.32 10.57 -2.00
CA SER A 208 7.41 9.53 -1.56
C SER A 208 7.27 8.40 -2.56
N LEU A 209 6.96 7.22 -2.05
CA LEU A 209 6.70 6.02 -2.84
C LEU A 209 5.53 5.23 -2.25
N ASN A 210 4.93 4.41 -3.08
CA ASN A 210 3.94 3.42 -2.67
C ASN A 210 4.62 2.06 -2.55
N LEU A 211 4.57 1.46 -1.36
CA LEU A 211 5.10 0.15 -1.05
C LEU A 211 3.95 -0.81 -0.78
N THR A 212 3.97 -1.98 -1.42
CA THR A 212 3.00 -3.04 -1.16
C THR A 212 3.52 -3.96 -0.05
N LEU A 213 2.92 -3.88 1.13
CA LEU A 213 3.18 -4.82 2.22
C LEU A 213 2.42 -6.13 1.98
N GLY A 214 2.98 -7.27 2.42
CA GLY A 214 2.33 -8.58 2.36
C GLY A 214 3.00 -9.57 1.44
N LEU A 215 3.71 -9.10 0.43
CA LEU A 215 4.43 -9.94 -0.53
C LEU A 215 5.71 -10.55 0.08
N ASN A 216 6.34 -11.46 -0.67
CA ASN A 216 7.63 -12.07 -0.31
C ASN A 216 8.84 -11.31 -0.88
N TYR A 217 8.61 -10.22 -1.57
CA TYR A 217 9.58 -9.28 -2.15
C TYR A 217 9.05 -7.85 -1.98
N ARG A 218 9.91 -6.83 -2.13
CA ARG A 218 9.43 -5.44 -2.13
C ARG A 218 8.85 -5.08 -3.48
N ARG A 219 7.60 -4.63 -3.49
CA ARG A 219 6.99 -4.03 -4.67
C ARG A 219 6.76 -2.56 -4.42
N LEU A 220 7.35 -1.73 -5.27
CA LEU A 220 7.40 -0.29 -5.20
C LEU A 220 6.69 0.34 -6.42
N SER A 221 6.13 1.51 -6.24
CA SER A 221 5.68 2.35 -7.36
C SER A 221 5.75 3.83 -6.97
N PRO A 222 5.83 4.76 -7.95
CA PRO A 222 5.70 6.18 -7.68
C PRO A 222 4.42 6.48 -6.91
N ALA A 223 4.51 7.42 -5.96
CA ALA A 223 3.37 7.84 -5.13
C ALA A 223 2.44 8.83 -5.82
N HIS A 224 2.74 9.22 -7.06
CA HIS A 224 1.98 10.21 -7.81
C HIS A 224 0.85 9.55 -8.59
N GLY A 225 -0.37 10.04 -8.34
CA GLY A 225 -1.46 9.90 -9.29
C GLY A 225 -1.23 10.83 -10.50
N VAL A 226 -1.82 10.48 -11.60
CA VAL A 226 -1.95 11.35 -12.78
C VAL A 226 -2.82 12.52 -12.40
#